data_c745d1476cb69c43dc815961ab7a4312
#
_entry.id   c745d1476cb69c43dc815961ab7a4312
#
_cell.length_a   1.000
_cell.length_b   1.000
_cell.length_c   1.000
_cell.angle_alpha   90.00
_cell.angle_beta   90.00
_cell.angle_gamma   90.00
#
_symmetry.space_group_name_H-M   'P 1'
#
loop_
_entity.id
_entity.type
_entity.pdbx_description
1 polymer ?
#
loop_
_entity_poly.entity_id
_entity_poly.type
_entity_poly.pdbx_seq_one_letter_code
_entity_poly.pdbx_strand_id
1 'polypeptide(L)'
;MKKNIISLAVAATVLGAAAAQAGQYVNPDKTGEVLLFPFYNADNGNQTNMSIVNTTGAVKAVKIRFVEYKNSDEVLDFNLYMSPKDHFSFGVIKDPNGTGAAVVTSDNSCTVPALGSANGAFAGTTTENADGSITRTQPFVNYQYANDKDVDSSIERTLTGHVEVIEMGVVTNVDAKKGAHAAFATHGATGVPVSCAGLDASWASGAWAANPSAEIYAPTGGMYGVSYHINVESAAAYGFEPTAIEQWAVGANHTNPGRLFPSIAVGGVAAAALKHGLGGDQHIE
;
A
#
# COMPACT_ATOMS: atom_id res chain seq x y z
N MET A 1 -1.62 3.28 -63.31
CA MET A 1 -0.78 2.75 -62.23
C MET A 1 -0.31 3.86 -61.32
N LYS A 2 -1.16 4.41 -60.42
CA LYS A 2 -0.77 5.45 -59.41
C LYS A 2 -1.74 5.45 -58.23
N LYS A 3 -2.14 4.31 -57.67
CA LYS A 3 -3.07 4.23 -56.54
C LYS A 3 -2.58 3.46 -55.31
N ASN A 4 -1.34 2.96 -55.25
CA ASN A 4 -0.88 2.07 -54.19
C ASN A 4 0.20 2.65 -53.24
N ILE A 5 0.53 3.94 -53.35
CA ILE A 5 1.59 4.53 -52.50
C ILE A 5 1.04 5.21 -51.26
N ILE A 6 -0.26 5.59 -51.24
CA ILE A 6 -0.86 6.30 -50.11
C ILE A 6 -1.23 5.35 -48.95
N SER A 7 -1.52 4.08 -49.25
CA SER A 7 -1.90 3.09 -48.23
C SER A 7 -0.73 2.59 -47.36
N LEU A 8 0.50 2.73 -47.81
CA LEU A 8 1.68 2.27 -47.07
C LEU A 8 2.21 3.31 -46.09
N ALA A 9 1.94 4.59 -46.35
CA ALA A 9 2.38 5.68 -45.47
C ALA A 9 1.52 5.82 -44.19
N VAL A 10 0.23 5.41 -44.26
CA VAL A 10 -0.68 5.46 -43.10
C VAL A 10 -0.44 4.28 -42.13
N ALA A 11 -0.02 3.12 -42.66
CA ALA A 11 0.31 1.95 -41.84
C ALA A 11 1.63 2.13 -41.04
N ALA A 12 2.58 2.91 -41.55
CA ALA A 12 3.86 3.16 -40.92
C ALA A 12 3.76 4.20 -39.78
N THR A 13 2.76 5.07 -39.78
CA THR A 13 2.55 6.07 -38.71
C THR A 13 1.80 5.52 -37.51
N VAL A 14 1.07 4.41 -37.65
CA VAL A 14 0.37 3.76 -36.50
C VAL A 14 1.30 2.79 -35.77
N LEU A 15 2.37 2.29 -36.37
CA LEU A 15 3.37 1.44 -35.73
C LEU A 15 4.50 2.23 -35.03
N GLY A 16 4.54 3.54 -35.18
CA GLY A 16 5.54 4.43 -34.57
C GLY A 16 5.10 5.10 -33.26
N ALA A 17 3.87 4.88 -32.83
CA ALA A 17 3.46 5.17 -31.45
C ALA A 17 3.80 3.97 -30.56
N ALA A 18 5.04 3.45 -30.65
CA ALA A 18 5.64 2.72 -29.56
C ALA A 18 5.60 3.67 -28.35
N ALA A 19 4.81 3.32 -27.38
CA ALA A 19 4.64 4.00 -26.13
C ALA A 19 5.96 4.67 -25.70
N ALA A 20 6.03 5.99 -25.80
CA ALA A 20 6.82 6.74 -24.87
C ALA A 20 6.26 6.31 -23.51
N GLN A 21 6.91 5.40 -22.82
CA GLN A 21 6.61 5.16 -21.42
C GLN A 21 6.84 6.52 -20.77
N ALA A 22 5.74 7.22 -20.57
CA ALA A 22 5.77 8.40 -19.76
C ALA A 22 6.30 7.89 -18.42
N GLY A 23 7.43 8.45 -17.96
CA GLY A 23 7.99 8.04 -16.66
C GLY A 23 7.03 8.36 -15.53
N GLN A 24 7.37 7.94 -14.34
CA GLN A 24 6.63 8.26 -13.12
C GLN A 24 6.30 9.76 -13.06
N TYR A 25 5.08 10.08 -12.66
CA TYR A 25 4.67 11.47 -12.46
C TYR A 25 3.70 11.59 -11.29
N VAL A 26 3.70 12.77 -10.66
CA VAL A 26 2.68 13.14 -9.68
C VAL A 26 1.39 13.41 -10.42
N ASN A 27 0.35 12.63 -10.10
CA ASN A 27 -0.94 12.76 -10.77
C ASN A 27 -1.78 13.89 -10.16
N PRO A 28 -2.12 14.93 -10.94
CA PRO A 28 -2.96 16.02 -10.46
C PRO A 28 -4.40 15.57 -10.10
N ASP A 29 -4.88 14.44 -10.66
CA ASP A 29 -6.18 13.85 -10.34
C ASP A 29 -6.19 13.10 -9.01
N LYS A 30 -5.03 13.05 -8.31
CA LYS A 30 -4.87 12.49 -6.97
C LYS A 30 -5.15 10.99 -6.86
N THR A 31 -5.19 10.29 -7.96
CA THR A 31 -5.19 8.84 -8.02
C THR A 31 -3.82 8.32 -8.46
N GLY A 32 -3.41 7.13 -8.02
CA GLY A 32 -2.11 6.60 -8.39
C GLY A 32 -1.90 5.13 -8.10
N GLU A 33 -0.77 4.63 -8.58
CA GLU A 33 -0.19 3.34 -8.19
C GLU A 33 0.49 3.45 -6.82
N VAL A 34 0.96 4.64 -6.46
CA VAL A 34 1.54 4.92 -5.15
C VAL A 34 0.84 6.11 -4.52
N LEU A 35 0.55 6.00 -3.22
CA LEU A 35 0.09 7.10 -2.38
C LEU A 35 1.11 7.30 -1.27
N LEU A 36 1.77 8.47 -1.27
CA LEU A 36 2.72 8.84 -0.25
C LEU A 36 2.06 9.80 0.75
N PHE A 37 1.71 9.29 1.92
CA PHE A 37 1.23 10.09 3.04
C PHE A 37 2.45 10.68 3.76
N PRO A 38 2.64 11.98 3.73
CA PRO A 38 3.91 12.61 4.13
C PRO A 38 4.15 12.57 5.63
N PHE A 39 3.12 12.25 6.42
CA PHE A 39 3.22 12.39 7.86
C PHE A 39 2.19 11.51 8.58
N TYR A 40 2.59 10.93 9.71
CA TYR A 40 1.71 10.50 10.79
C TYR A 40 2.31 10.91 12.14
N ASN A 41 1.45 11.10 13.13
CA ASN A 41 1.86 11.38 14.51
C ASN A 41 0.89 10.70 15.48
N ALA A 42 1.45 9.99 16.42
CA ALA A 42 0.76 9.31 17.53
C ALA A 42 1.25 9.79 18.91
N ASP A 43 2.04 10.86 18.96
CA ASP A 43 2.61 11.41 20.19
C ASP A 43 1.77 12.56 20.75
N ASN A 44 1.88 12.81 22.06
CA ASN A 44 1.26 13.94 22.75
C ASN A 44 -0.26 14.09 22.50
N GLY A 45 -1.02 12.99 22.59
CA GLY A 45 -2.46 12.99 22.40
C GLY A 45 -2.90 13.07 20.93
N ASN A 46 -1.95 13.08 20.01
CA ASN A 46 -2.25 13.03 18.58
C ASN A 46 -2.59 11.61 18.11
N GLN A 47 -3.40 11.55 17.08
CA GLN A 47 -3.64 10.38 16.26
C GLN A 47 -3.80 10.76 14.79
N THR A 48 -3.43 9.87 13.90
CA THR A 48 -3.59 10.08 12.46
C THR A 48 -4.47 8.99 11.88
N ASN A 49 -5.61 9.38 11.33
CA ASN A 49 -6.54 8.47 10.67
C ASN A 49 -6.35 8.57 9.16
N MET A 50 -6.30 7.45 8.49
CA MET A 50 -6.06 7.33 7.05
C MET A 50 -7.10 6.44 6.40
N SER A 51 -7.46 6.77 5.18
CA SER A 51 -8.32 5.97 4.31
C SER A 51 -7.69 5.81 2.95
N ILE A 52 -7.76 4.60 2.41
CA ILE A 52 -7.32 4.24 1.07
C ILE A 52 -8.51 3.68 0.31
N VAL A 53 -8.72 4.12 -0.91
CA VAL A 53 -9.84 3.71 -1.76
C VAL A 53 -9.31 3.11 -3.05
N ASN A 54 -9.75 1.91 -3.38
CA ASN A 54 -9.60 1.32 -4.70
C ASN A 54 -10.76 1.80 -5.58
N THR A 55 -10.54 2.78 -6.44
CA THR A 55 -11.59 3.31 -7.33
C THR A 55 -11.84 2.44 -8.56
N THR A 56 -11.10 1.34 -8.72
CA THR A 56 -11.18 0.48 -9.92
C THR A 56 -12.12 -0.71 -9.72
N GLY A 57 -12.42 -1.40 -10.81
CA GLY A 57 -13.19 -2.65 -10.81
C GLY A 57 -12.32 -3.91 -10.63
N ALA A 58 -11.05 -3.77 -10.26
CA ALA A 58 -10.12 -4.88 -10.09
C ALA A 58 -9.75 -5.08 -8.62
N VAL A 59 -9.40 -6.31 -8.25
CA VAL A 59 -8.80 -6.60 -6.94
C VAL A 59 -7.35 -6.17 -6.97
N LYS A 60 -6.90 -5.46 -5.94
CA LYS A 60 -5.53 -4.96 -5.85
C LYS A 60 -4.76 -5.61 -4.71
N ALA A 61 -3.51 -5.99 -4.99
CA ALA A 61 -2.52 -6.28 -3.97
C ALA A 61 -1.73 -5.00 -3.69
N VAL A 62 -1.70 -4.58 -2.44
CA VAL A 62 -1.11 -3.31 -2.01
C VAL A 62 -0.15 -3.57 -0.86
N LYS A 63 1.05 -3.00 -0.90
CA LYS A 63 1.97 -2.94 0.22
C LYS A 63 1.70 -1.66 0.99
N ILE A 64 1.47 -1.77 2.30
CA ILE A 64 1.43 -0.64 3.21
C ILE A 64 2.67 -0.70 4.09
N ARG A 65 3.43 0.39 4.10
CA ARG A 65 4.68 0.51 4.86
C ARG A 65 4.63 1.75 5.74
N PHE A 66 4.99 1.59 7.00
CA PHE A 66 5.17 2.66 7.96
C PHE A 66 6.66 2.83 8.19
N VAL A 67 7.11 4.06 8.06
CA VAL A 67 8.52 4.43 8.07
C VAL A 67 8.70 5.58 9.06
N GLU A 68 9.59 5.41 10.03
CA GLU A 68 9.79 6.42 11.07
C GLU A 68 10.58 7.64 10.58
N TYR A 69 10.52 8.74 11.33
CA TYR A 69 10.93 10.08 10.87
C TYR A 69 12.44 10.33 10.86
N LYS A 70 13.25 9.57 11.61
CA LYS A 70 14.62 9.94 11.93
C LYS A 70 15.58 9.60 10.79
N ASN A 71 15.48 8.37 10.28
CA ASN A 71 16.31 7.89 9.17
C ASN A 71 15.56 6.96 8.20
N SER A 72 14.23 6.95 8.29
CA SER A 72 13.36 6.18 7.40
C SER A 72 13.49 4.66 7.57
N ASP A 73 13.70 4.18 8.79
CA ASP A 73 13.59 2.76 9.09
C ASP A 73 12.13 2.32 9.07
N GLU A 74 11.88 1.16 8.47
CA GLU A 74 10.56 0.55 8.45
C GLU A 74 10.20 0.00 9.83
N VAL A 75 9.01 0.34 10.29
CA VAL A 75 8.51 -0.03 11.62
C VAL A 75 7.30 -0.96 11.58
N LEU A 76 6.64 -1.04 10.44
CA LEU A 76 5.60 -2.02 10.13
C LEU A 76 5.38 -2.07 8.62
N ASP A 77 5.21 -3.27 8.07
CA ASP A 77 4.64 -3.47 6.73
C ASP A 77 3.65 -4.64 6.72
N PHE A 78 2.73 -4.59 5.79
CA PHE A 78 1.83 -5.70 5.48
C PHE A 78 1.29 -5.59 4.06
N ASN A 79 0.85 -6.72 3.54
CA ASN A 79 0.13 -6.78 2.28
C ASN A 79 -1.38 -6.63 2.54
N LEU A 80 -2.02 -5.70 1.87
CA LEU A 80 -3.46 -5.47 1.86
C LEU A 80 -4.03 -5.94 0.53
N TYR A 81 -5.14 -6.65 0.56
CA TYR A 81 -5.87 -7.09 -0.63
C TYR A 81 -7.23 -6.41 -0.66
N MET A 82 -7.38 -5.46 -1.58
CA MET A 82 -8.58 -4.65 -1.71
C MET A 82 -9.52 -5.20 -2.77
N SER A 83 -10.78 -5.36 -2.42
CA SER A 83 -11.89 -5.64 -3.34
C SER A 83 -12.01 -4.60 -4.45
N PRO A 84 -12.76 -4.89 -5.55
CA PRO A 84 -13.23 -3.85 -6.47
C PRO A 84 -14.04 -2.78 -5.74
N LYS A 85 -13.73 -1.50 -5.95
CA LYS A 85 -14.43 -0.36 -5.32
C LYS A 85 -14.37 -0.36 -3.80
N ASP A 86 -13.33 -0.93 -3.25
CA ASP A 86 -13.12 -1.09 -1.82
C ASP A 86 -12.52 0.15 -1.15
N HIS A 87 -12.64 0.17 0.14
CA HIS A 87 -12.11 1.20 1.01
C HIS A 87 -11.50 0.53 2.25
N PHE A 88 -10.30 0.88 2.57
CA PHE A 88 -9.60 0.45 3.78
C PHE A 88 -9.28 1.63 4.66
N SER A 89 -9.69 1.60 5.93
CA SER A 89 -9.42 2.66 6.89
C SER A 89 -8.72 2.16 8.13
N PHE A 90 -7.78 2.97 8.62
CA PHE A 90 -7.00 2.68 9.82
C PHE A 90 -6.56 3.97 10.51
N GLY A 91 -6.26 3.85 11.80
CA GLY A 91 -5.62 4.89 12.59
C GLY A 91 -4.20 4.51 12.97
N VAL A 92 -3.32 5.50 13.11
CA VAL A 92 -2.05 5.39 13.81
C VAL A 92 -2.20 6.10 15.14
N ILE A 93 -2.07 5.35 16.21
CA ILE A 93 -2.27 5.80 17.60
C ILE A 93 -1.04 5.44 18.43
N LYS A 94 -0.89 6.03 19.62
CA LYS A 94 0.03 5.49 20.60
C LYS A 94 -0.44 4.09 21.01
N ASP A 95 0.49 3.13 21.08
CA ASP A 95 0.16 1.77 21.48
C ASP A 95 -0.44 1.78 22.90
N PRO A 96 -1.68 1.29 23.10
CA PRO A 96 -2.30 1.26 24.42
C PRO A 96 -1.55 0.37 25.43
N ASN A 97 -0.72 -0.55 24.95
CA ASN A 97 0.06 -1.49 25.78
C ASN A 97 1.56 -1.22 25.76
N GLY A 98 2.01 -0.14 25.12
CA GLY A 98 3.42 0.19 24.94
C GLY A 98 3.70 1.68 24.91
N THR A 99 4.94 2.05 24.54
CA THR A 99 5.36 3.45 24.43
C THR A 99 5.54 3.90 22.98
N GLY A 100 5.55 2.98 22.02
CA GLY A 100 5.60 3.25 20.60
C GLY A 100 4.22 3.50 19.97
N ALA A 101 4.16 3.48 18.65
CA ALA A 101 2.91 3.58 17.92
C ALA A 101 2.31 2.22 17.56
N ALA A 102 1.04 2.21 17.16
CA ALA A 102 0.32 1.06 16.65
C ALA A 102 -0.66 1.48 15.55
N VAL A 103 -0.90 0.59 14.61
CA VAL A 103 -2.05 0.66 13.70
C VAL A 103 -3.27 0.10 14.42
N VAL A 104 -4.39 0.79 14.29
CA VAL A 104 -5.71 0.33 14.74
C VAL A 104 -6.69 0.35 13.57
N THR A 105 -7.45 -0.72 13.40
CA THR A 105 -8.49 -0.80 12.37
C THR A 105 -9.64 -1.71 12.78
N SER A 106 -10.85 -1.37 12.33
CA SER A 106 -12.02 -2.27 12.36
C SER A 106 -12.43 -2.73 10.95
N ASP A 107 -11.63 -2.38 9.96
CA ASP A 107 -11.86 -2.78 8.57
C ASP A 107 -11.69 -4.29 8.38
N ASN A 108 -12.51 -4.89 7.53
CA ASN A 108 -12.53 -6.33 7.28
C ASN A 108 -11.69 -6.77 6.08
N SER A 109 -11.12 -5.83 5.32
CA SER A 109 -10.27 -6.16 4.16
C SER A 109 -9.13 -7.07 4.58
N CYS A 110 -8.76 -8.00 3.70
CA CYS A 110 -7.73 -8.99 4.02
C CYS A 110 -6.34 -8.35 4.09
N THR A 111 -5.67 -8.54 5.21
CA THR A 111 -4.24 -8.22 5.37
C THR A 111 -3.42 -9.49 5.60
N VAL A 112 -2.20 -9.52 5.11
CA VAL A 112 -1.25 -10.61 5.36
C VAL A 112 0.10 -9.98 5.77
N PRO A 113 0.61 -10.27 6.97
CA PRO A 113 -0.05 -11.00 8.05
C PRO A 113 -1.38 -10.35 8.47
N ALA A 114 -2.28 -11.14 9.03
CA ALA A 114 -3.53 -10.62 9.57
C ALA A 114 -3.23 -9.66 10.73
N LEU A 115 -3.64 -8.39 10.62
CA LEU A 115 -3.48 -7.40 11.69
C LEU A 115 -4.19 -7.85 12.96
N GLY A 116 -3.58 -7.56 14.10
CA GLY A 116 -4.10 -7.94 15.41
C GLY A 116 -3.95 -9.44 15.72
N SER A 117 -3.23 -10.21 14.92
CA SER A 117 -2.91 -11.60 15.21
C SER A 117 -2.05 -11.70 16.48
N ALA A 118 -2.42 -12.61 17.37
CA ALA A 118 -1.64 -12.88 18.58
C ALA A 118 -0.38 -13.74 18.33
N ASN A 119 -0.17 -14.21 17.10
CA ASN A 119 0.88 -15.15 16.75
C ASN A 119 2.02 -14.47 15.98
N GLY A 120 3.26 -14.91 16.26
CA GLY A 120 4.45 -14.50 15.54
C GLY A 120 5.22 -13.34 16.17
N ALA A 121 6.25 -12.88 15.46
CA ALA A 121 7.14 -11.81 15.91
C ALA A 121 6.45 -10.43 16.00
N PHE A 122 5.25 -10.32 15.41
CA PHE A 122 4.44 -9.10 15.34
C PHE A 122 3.09 -9.32 16.04
N ALA A 123 3.14 -9.83 17.27
CA ALA A 123 1.91 -10.08 18.00
C ALA A 123 1.10 -8.79 18.23
N GLY A 124 -0.12 -8.79 17.71
CA GLY A 124 -1.11 -7.75 17.93
C GLY A 124 -2.23 -8.21 18.83
N THR A 125 -3.29 -7.42 18.94
CA THR A 125 -4.49 -7.75 19.69
C THR A 125 -5.75 -7.58 18.85
N THR A 126 -6.71 -8.46 19.05
CA THR A 126 -8.05 -8.38 18.47
C THR A 126 -9.06 -8.30 19.59
N THR A 127 -9.90 -7.28 19.56
CA THR A 127 -10.93 -7.01 20.56
C THR A 127 -12.29 -6.99 19.91
N GLU A 128 -13.24 -7.75 20.46
CA GLU A 128 -14.64 -7.64 20.11
C GLU A 128 -15.29 -6.55 20.95
N ASN A 129 -15.87 -5.55 20.30
CA ASN A 129 -16.53 -4.43 20.95
C ASN A 129 -17.97 -4.80 21.37
N ALA A 130 -18.55 -4.00 22.24
CA ALA A 130 -19.91 -4.24 22.75
C ALA A 130 -21.00 -4.22 21.65
N ASP A 131 -20.73 -3.60 20.52
CA ASP A 131 -21.60 -3.55 19.34
C ASP A 131 -21.36 -4.72 18.36
N GLY A 132 -20.45 -5.64 18.70
CA GLY A 132 -20.07 -6.78 17.88
C GLY A 132 -19.04 -6.46 16.79
N SER A 133 -18.59 -5.22 16.67
CA SER A 133 -17.50 -4.88 15.77
C SER A 133 -16.16 -5.40 16.30
N ILE A 134 -15.22 -5.66 15.38
CA ILE A 134 -13.89 -6.17 15.72
C ILE A 134 -12.87 -5.05 15.52
N THR A 135 -12.14 -4.72 16.57
CA THR A 135 -10.98 -3.81 16.49
C THR A 135 -9.70 -4.62 16.52
N ARG A 136 -8.81 -4.37 15.59
CA ARG A 136 -7.47 -4.96 15.49
C ARG A 136 -6.44 -3.89 15.78
N THR A 137 -5.52 -4.17 16.69
CA THR A 137 -4.41 -3.29 17.04
C THR A 137 -3.10 -4.02 16.76
N GLN A 138 -2.25 -3.41 15.94
CA GLN A 138 -0.96 -3.96 15.55
C GLN A 138 0.14 -2.98 15.97
N PRO A 139 0.93 -3.29 17.02
CA PRO A 139 2.06 -2.47 17.44
C PRO A 139 3.14 -2.36 16.35
N PHE A 140 3.82 -1.24 16.31
CA PHE A 140 5.03 -1.04 15.53
C PHE A 140 6.23 -1.70 16.22
N VAL A 141 7.27 -1.98 15.43
CA VAL A 141 8.49 -2.63 15.89
C VAL A 141 9.73 -1.80 15.54
N ASN A 142 10.84 -2.07 16.21
CA ASN A 142 12.11 -1.37 16.03
C ASN A 142 13.25 -2.30 15.53
N TYR A 143 12.91 -3.39 14.87
CA TYR A 143 13.90 -4.41 14.46
C TYR A 143 14.93 -3.86 13.47
N GLN A 144 14.56 -2.91 12.63
CA GLN A 144 15.46 -2.31 11.66
C GLN A 144 16.52 -1.42 12.32
N TYR A 145 16.24 -0.86 13.50
CA TYR A 145 17.17 -0.03 14.26
C TYR A 145 18.47 -0.75 14.64
N ALA A 146 18.48 -2.08 14.65
CA ALA A 146 19.70 -2.86 14.85
C ALA A 146 20.72 -2.70 13.72
N ASN A 147 20.28 -2.25 12.55
CA ASN A 147 21.12 -1.97 11.38
C ASN A 147 21.60 -0.51 11.36
N ASP A 148 21.02 0.31 12.21
CA ASP A 148 21.27 1.72 12.33
C ASP A 148 22.50 1.95 13.22
N LYS A 149 23.39 2.86 12.78
CA LYS A 149 24.54 3.26 13.58
C LYS A 149 24.20 4.33 14.61
N ASP A 150 22.96 4.78 14.62
CA ASP A 150 22.46 5.76 15.57
C ASP A 150 22.26 5.11 16.94
N VAL A 151 22.55 5.88 17.97
CA VAL A 151 22.49 5.40 19.35
C VAL A 151 21.08 5.29 19.94
N ASP A 152 20.08 5.86 19.26
CA ASP A 152 18.69 5.84 19.70
C ASP A 152 17.93 4.68 19.03
N SER A 153 17.76 3.59 19.75
CA SER A 153 16.97 2.42 19.35
C SER A 153 15.61 2.36 20.04
N SER A 154 15.15 3.49 20.62
CA SER A 154 13.90 3.51 21.39
C SER A 154 12.69 3.30 20.49
N ILE A 155 11.69 2.57 20.98
CA ILE A 155 10.44 2.30 20.27
C ILE A 155 9.61 3.58 20.08
N GLU A 156 9.84 4.62 20.88
CA GLU A 156 9.20 5.92 20.77
C GLU A 156 9.51 6.63 19.45
N ARG A 157 10.60 6.29 18.77
CA ARG A 157 10.87 6.76 17.40
C ARG A 157 9.72 6.45 16.44
N THR A 158 8.98 5.37 16.69
CA THR A 158 7.83 4.97 15.86
C THR A 158 6.62 5.88 15.98
N LEU A 159 6.61 6.84 16.94
CA LEU A 159 5.46 7.71 17.16
C LEU A 159 5.20 8.72 16.04
N THR A 160 6.20 8.98 15.21
CA THR A 160 6.07 9.87 14.05
C THR A 160 6.78 9.27 12.83
N GLY A 161 6.28 9.59 11.66
CA GLY A 161 6.84 9.10 10.40
C GLY A 161 5.96 9.40 9.21
N HIS A 162 6.09 8.61 8.16
CA HIS A 162 5.28 8.68 6.95
C HIS A 162 4.77 7.28 6.54
N VAL A 163 3.84 7.25 5.58
CA VAL A 163 3.27 5.97 5.10
C VAL A 163 3.37 5.91 3.58
N GLU A 164 3.91 4.80 3.11
CA GLU A 164 3.94 4.44 1.70
C GLU A 164 2.85 3.39 1.43
N VAL A 165 1.97 3.67 0.48
CA VAL A 165 0.94 2.76 -0.01
C VAL A 165 1.25 2.47 -1.46
N ILE A 166 1.65 1.24 -1.79
CA ILE A 166 2.20 0.89 -3.09
C ILE A 166 1.38 -0.24 -3.70
N GLU A 167 0.75 0.00 -4.85
CA GLU A 167 0.11 -1.06 -5.61
C GLU A 167 1.18 -2.02 -6.14
N MET A 168 1.14 -3.25 -5.66
CA MET A 168 2.04 -4.32 -6.12
C MET A 168 1.54 -4.99 -7.40
N GLY A 169 0.26 -4.84 -7.68
CA GLY A 169 -0.37 -5.33 -8.90
C GLY A 169 -1.85 -5.65 -8.75
N VAL A 170 -2.45 -6.06 -9.86
CA VAL A 170 -3.84 -6.51 -9.95
C VAL A 170 -3.89 -8.02 -9.74
N VAL A 171 -4.69 -8.46 -8.78
CA VAL A 171 -4.92 -9.88 -8.51
C VAL A 171 -5.96 -10.41 -9.47
N THR A 172 -5.67 -11.51 -10.12
CA THR A 172 -6.58 -12.12 -11.11
C THR A 172 -7.07 -13.48 -10.67
N ASN A 173 -8.21 -13.85 -11.22
CA ASN A 173 -8.83 -15.14 -10.99
C ASN A 173 -8.68 -16.01 -12.25
N VAL A 174 -7.45 -16.22 -12.69
CA VAL A 174 -7.18 -16.88 -13.99
C VAL A 174 -7.41 -18.38 -13.93
N ASP A 175 -7.29 -19.00 -12.77
CA ASP A 175 -7.50 -20.44 -12.60
C ASP A 175 -8.05 -20.79 -11.21
N ALA A 176 -9.34 -21.09 -11.15
CA ALA A 176 -10.00 -21.48 -9.91
C ALA A 176 -9.38 -22.74 -9.26
N LYS A 177 -8.60 -23.53 -10.01
CA LYS A 177 -7.89 -24.71 -9.49
C LYS A 177 -6.57 -24.37 -8.80
N LYS A 178 -6.03 -23.17 -9.04
CA LYS A 178 -4.78 -22.69 -8.45
C LYS A 178 -4.97 -21.76 -7.25
N GLY A 179 -6.20 -21.52 -6.86
CA GLY A 179 -6.56 -20.62 -5.79
C GLY A 179 -7.22 -19.37 -6.38
N ALA A 180 -8.47 -19.15 -6.06
CA ALA A 180 -9.27 -18.02 -6.54
C ALA A 180 -8.90 -16.75 -5.75
N HIS A 181 -7.64 -16.28 -5.80
CA HIS A 181 -7.12 -15.20 -4.95
C HIS A 181 -7.94 -13.92 -5.05
N ALA A 182 -8.33 -13.52 -6.27
CA ALA A 182 -9.20 -12.37 -6.44
C ALA A 182 -10.57 -12.59 -5.78
N ALA A 183 -11.16 -13.80 -5.91
CA ALA A 183 -12.40 -14.11 -5.24
C ALA A 183 -12.26 -14.15 -3.72
N PHE A 184 -11.13 -14.64 -3.20
CA PHE A 184 -10.87 -14.65 -1.76
C PHE A 184 -10.84 -13.25 -1.14
N ALA A 185 -10.22 -12.29 -1.83
CA ALA A 185 -10.14 -10.90 -1.40
C ALA A 185 -11.45 -10.12 -1.60
N THR A 186 -12.36 -10.60 -2.47
CA THR A 186 -13.59 -9.87 -2.81
C THR A 186 -14.60 -9.96 -1.67
N HIS A 187 -15.19 -8.83 -1.30
CA HIS A 187 -16.27 -8.77 -0.31
C HIS A 187 -17.53 -9.45 -0.84
N GLY A 188 -18.07 -10.36 -0.05
CA GLY A 188 -19.35 -11.02 -0.32
C GLY A 188 -20.55 -10.14 0.04
N ALA A 189 -21.74 -10.70 -0.08
CA ALA A 189 -23.01 -10.00 0.22
C ALA A 189 -23.11 -9.51 1.69
N THR A 190 -22.34 -10.08 2.59
CA THR A 190 -22.29 -9.68 4.01
C THR A 190 -21.29 -8.55 4.30
N GLY A 191 -20.59 -8.02 3.27
CA GLY A 191 -19.57 -7.00 3.45
C GLY A 191 -18.26 -7.52 4.04
N VAL A 192 -18.04 -8.86 4.01
CA VAL A 192 -16.81 -9.51 4.48
C VAL A 192 -16.13 -10.20 3.29
N PRO A 193 -14.80 -10.17 3.18
CA PRO A 193 -14.05 -10.93 2.17
C PRO A 193 -14.38 -12.42 2.24
N VAL A 194 -14.38 -13.08 1.09
CA VAL A 194 -14.74 -14.50 1.00
C VAL A 194 -13.80 -15.39 1.81
N SER A 195 -12.47 -15.12 1.78
CA SER A 195 -11.52 -15.94 2.53
C SER A 195 -10.14 -15.28 2.69
N CYS A 196 -9.90 -14.50 3.73
CA CYS A 196 -8.55 -14.05 4.05
C CYS A 196 -7.59 -15.22 4.36
N ALA A 197 -8.10 -16.28 5.00
CA ALA A 197 -7.33 -17.49 5.25
C ALA A 197 -6.83 -18.17 3.96
N GLY A 198 -7.56 -18.05 2.84
CA GLY A 198 -7.10 -18.55 1.54
C GLY A 198 -5.88 -17.78 1.01
N LEU A 199 -5.80 -16.47 1.27
CA LEU A 199 -4.64 -15.65 0.93
C LEU A 199 -3.44 -15.98 1.82
N ASP A 200 -3.65 -16.14 3.12
CA ASP A 200 -2.61 -16.60 4.05
C ASP A 200 -2.02 -17.96 3.63
N ALA A 201 -2.89 -18.92 3.30
CA ALA A 201 -2.47 -20.24 2.83
C ALA A 201 -1.67 -20.19 1.52
N SER A 202 -2.00 -19.24 0.63
CA SER A 202 -1.24 -19.05 -0.61
C SER A 202 0.21 -18.61 -0.34
N TRP A 203 0.44 -17.81 0.67
CA TRP A 203 1.78 -17.41 1.11
C TRP A 203 2.49 -18.50 1.93
N ALA A 204 1.77 -19.25 2.73
CA ALA A 204 2.36 -20.28 3.59
C ALA A 204 2.89 -21.48 2.80
N SER A 205 2.12 -21.97 1.81
CA SER A 205 2.46 -23.19 1.05
C SER A 205 1.81 -23.28 -0.34
N GLY A 206 1.10 -22.22 -0.77
CA GLY A 206 0.36 -22.19 -2.04
C GLY A 206 1.14 -21.55 -3.18
N ALA A 207 0.40 -20.98 -4.13
CA ALA A 207 0.94 -20.43 -5.37
C ALA A 207 1.96 -19.30 -5.13
N TRP A 208 1.72 -18.43 -4.15
CA TRP A 208 2.58 -17.29 -3.86
C TRP A 208 3.83 -17.67 -3.07
N ALA A 209 3.81 -18.78 -2.31
CA ALA A 209 5.00 -19.34 -1.71
C ALA A 209 6.00 -19.81 -2.77
N ALA A 210 5.49 -20.39 -3.86
CA ALA A 210 6.30 -20.86 -4.97
C ALA A 210 6.70 -19.74 -5.95
N ASN A 211 5.77 -18.84 -6.25
CA ASN A 211 5.97 -17.69 -7.13
C ASN A 211 5.10 -16.50 -6.67
N PRO A 212 5.68 -15.50 -6.01
CA PRO A 212 4.95 -14.33 -5.52
C PRO A 212 4.13 -13.59 -6.59
N SER A 213 4.56 -13.62 -7.84
CA SER A 213 3.87 -12.96 -8.95
C SER A 213 2.83 -13.84 -9.65
N ALA A 214 2.57 -15.05 -9.15
CA ALA A 214 1.53 -15.92 -9.73
C ALA A 214 0.17 -15.24 -9.66
N GLU A 215 -0.55 -15.16 -10.80
CA GLU A 215 -1.86 -14.52 -10.92
C GLU A 215 -1.88 -13.01 -10.56
N ILE A 216 -0.74 -12.35 -10.63
CA ILE A 216 -0.61 -10.91 -10.42
C ILE A 216 -0.19 -10.25 -11.73
N TYR A 217 -0.95 -9.25 -12.18
CA TYR A 217 -0.61 -8.40 -13.31
C TYR A 217 -0.03 -7.06 -12.83
N ALA A 218 0.52 -6.29 -13.78
CA ALA A 218 1.06 -4.97 -13.51
C ALA A 218 0.06 -4.07 -12.76
N PRO A 219 0.53 -3.12 -11.95
CA PRO A 219 -0.30 -2.07 -11.37
C PRO A 219 -1.10 -1.32 -12.42
N THR A 220 -2.25 -0.81 -12.06
CA THR A 220 -3.17 -0.09 -12.94
C THR A 220 -3.59 1.28 -12.40
N GLY A 221 -3.03 1.69 -11.27
CA GLY A 221 -3.37 2.96 -10.63
C GLY A 221 -4.80 3.02 -10.08
N GLY A 222 -5.31 4.23 -9.93
CA GLY A 222 -6.68 4.46 -9.45
C GLY A 222 -6.86 4.21 -7.95
N MET A 223 -5.80 4.18 -7.16
CA MET A 223 -5.92 4.31 -5.70
C MET A 223 -6.00 5.78 -5.33
N TYR A 224 -6.85 6.12 -4.38
CA TYR A 224 -7.03 7.43 -3.80
C TYR A 224 -6.89 7.35 -2.29
N GLY A 225 -6.49 8.43 -1.63
CA GLY A 225 -6.36 8.45 -0.18
C GLY A 225 -6.67 9.80 0.45
N VAL A 226 -7.05 9.76 1.72
CA VAL A 226 -7.20 10.94 2.58
C VAL A 226 -6.65 10.62 3.96
N SER A 227 -6.23 11.65 4.69
CA SER A 227 -5.83 11.53 6.08
C SER A 227 -6.34 12.69 6.92
N TYR A 228 -6.54 12.40 8.19
CA TYR A 228 -6.94 13.36 9.22
C TYR A 228 -6.05 13.20 10.43
N HIS A 229 -5.43 14.29 10.82
CA HIS A 229 -4.70 14.38 12.07
C HIS A 229 -5.61 15.00 13.13
N ILE A 230 -5.71 14.34 14.26
CA ILE A 230 -6.61 14.74 15.34
C ILE A 230 -5.83 14.77 16.66
N ASN A 231 -6.02 15.84 17.43
CA ASN A 231 -5.62 15.90 18.82
C ASN A 231 -6.85 16.23 19.66
N VAL A 232 -7.32 15.25 20.43
CA VAL A 232 -8.56 15.36 21.20
C VAL A 232 -8.42 16.36 22.34
N GLU A 233 -7.27 16.39 23.00
CA GLU A 233 -7.02 17.25 24.17
C GLU A 233 -7.05 18.74 23.79
N SER A 234 -6.43 19.09 22.67
CA SER A 234 -6.40 20.47 22.15
C SER A 234 -7.59 20.81 21.27
N ALA A 235 -8.50 19.87 21.02
CA ALA A 235 -9.63 19.99 20.08
C ALA A 235 -9.18 20.46 18.67
N ALA A 236 -7.98 20.04 18.24
CA ALA A 236 -7.42 20.38 16.95
C ALA A 236 -7.59 19.23 15.96
N ALA A 237 -7.95 19.55 14.72
CA ALA A 237 -8.00 18.61 13.62
C ALA A 237 -7.64 19.29 12.31
N TYR A 238 -6.91 18.58 11.44
CA TYR A 238 -6.69 19.00 10.05
C TYR A 238 -6.59 17.78 9.14
N GLY A 239 -7.02 17.96 7.90
CA GLY A 239 -6.93 16.93 6.87
C GLY A 239 -5.82 17.23 5.87
N PHE A 240 -5.25 16.19 5.29
CA PHE A 240 -4.32 16.29 4.17
C PHE A 240 -4.45 15.08 3.26
N GLU A 241 -4.05 15.25 2.02
CA GLU A 241 -4.07 14.19 1.01
C GLU A 241 -2.65 13.68 0.76
N PRO A 242 -2.49 12.41 0.39
CA PRO A 242 -1.20 11.90 -0.03
C PRO A 242 -0.80 12.45 -1.40
N THR A 243 0.49 12.43 -1.69
CA THR A 243 0.98 12.59 -3.05
C THR A 243 0.71 11.30 -3.81
N ALA A 244 -0.06 11.40 -4.91
CA ALA A 244 -0.37 10.27 -5.77
C ALA A 244 0.61 10.21 -6.95
N ILE A 245 1.23 9.04 -7.17
CA ILE A 245 2.20 8.81 -8.25
C ILE A 245 1.64 7.73 -9.17
N GLU A 246 1.59 8.07 -10.47
CA GLU A 246 1.22 7.15 -11.54
C GLU A 246 2.44 6.67 -12.33
N GLN A 247 2.26 5.54 -13.03
CA GLN A 247 3.29 4.88 -13.84
C GLN A 247 4.56 4.57 -13.04
N TRP A 248 4.35 4.21 -11.77
CA TRP A 248 5.43 3.88 -10.86
C TRP A 248 6.10 2.54 -11.22
N ALA A 249 5.33 1.54 -11.66
CA ALA A 249 5.88 0.24 -12.05
C ALA A 249 5.35 -0.24 -13.40
N VAL A 250 6.22 -0.91 -14.16
CA VAL A 250 5.87 -1.51 -15.47
C VAL A 250 5.42 -2.98 -15.36
N GLY A 251 5.54 -3.58 -14.20
CA GLY A 251 5.22 -4.98 -13.94
C GLY A 251 4.79 -5.22 -12.50
N ALA A 252 4.31 -6.42 -12.23
CA ALA A 252 3.94 -6.82 -10.88
C ALA A 252 5.16 -6.80 -9.94
N ASN A 253 4.98 -6.19 -8.76
CA ASN A 253 5.96 -6.11 -7.67
C ASN A 253 5.44 -6.81 -6.40
N HIS A 254 4.68 -7.89 -6.57
CA HIS A 254 4.10 -8.61 -5.46
C HIS A 254 5.15 -9.40 -4.70
N THR A 255 5.34 -9.07 -3.43
CA THR A 255 6.37 -9.64 -2.56
C THR A 255 5.78 -10.21 -1.30
N ASN A 256 6.54 -11.09 -0.66
CA ASN A 256 6.16 -11.66 0.63
C ASN A 256 5.87 -10.56 1.65
N PRO A 257 4.89 -10.79 2.54
CA PRO A 257 4.71 -9.97 3.73
C PRO A 257 5.99 -9.89 4.56
N GLY A 258 6.29 -8.75 5.15
CA GLY A 258 7.51 -8.52 5.93
C GLY A 258 8.78 -8.33 5.08
N ARG A 259 8.66 -8.19 3.76
CA ARG A 259 9.76 -7.77 2.90
C ARG A 259 9.81 -6.26 2.80
N LEU A 260 11.01 -5.69 2.90
CA LEU A 260 11.24 -4.24 2.78
C LEU A 260 10.86 -3.66 1.41
N PHE A 261 10.57 -4.51 0.42
CA PHE A 261 10.26 -4.12 -0.95
C PHE A 261 8.86 -4.57 -1.36
N PRO A 262 8.19 -3.84 -2.32
CA PRO A 262 8.59 -2.56 -2.90
C PRO A 262 8.57 -1.42 -1.87
N SER A 263 9.37 -0.39 -2.12
CA SER A 263 9.40 0.88 -1.39
C SER A 263 9.43 2.03 -2.39
N ILE A 264 9.16 3.24 -1.97
CA ILE A 264 9.22 4.40 -2.88
C ILE A 264 10.61 4.54 -3.55
N ALA A 265 11.65 4.10 -2.88
CA ALA A 265 13.02 4.14 -3.38
C ALA A 265 13.38 2.96 -4.30
N VAL A 266 12.66 1.82 -4.20
CA VAL A 266 13.02 0.58 -4.89
C VAL A 266 11.78 -0.18 -5.35
N GLY A 267 11.75 -0.56 -6.60
CA GLY A 267 10.68 -1.36 -7.23
C GLY A 267 9.91 -0.61 -8.31
N GLY A 268 10.03 0.70 -8.37
CA GLY A 268 9.49 1.52 -9.45
C GLY A 268 10.42 1.62 -10.65
N VAL A 269 9.97 2.28 -11.70
CA VAL A 269 10.80 2.70 -12.84
C VAL A 269 11.83 3.73 -12.37
N ALA A 270 13.03 3.68 -12.92
CA ALA A 270 14.13 4.53 -12.47
C ALA A 270 13.74 6.02 -12.45
N ALA A 271 14.10 6.70 -11.36
CA ALA A 271 13.75 8.08 -11.03
C ALA A 271 14.16 9.15 -12.08
N ALA A 272 14.93 8.79 -13.11
CA ALA A 272 15.27 9.69 -14.22
C ALA A 272 14.06 10.29 -14.94
N ALA A 273 12.89 9.70 -14.77
CA ALA A 273 11.64 10.12 -15.38
C ALA A 273 10.83 11.15 -14.56
N LEU A 274 11.11 11.34 -13.28
CA LEU A 274 10.43 12.32 -12.42
C LEU A 274 10.75 13.79 -12.77
N LYS A 275 11.76 14.02 -13.59
CA LYS A 275 12.23 15.39 -13.93
C LYS A 275 11.29 16.24 -14.80
N HIS A 276 10.26 15.67 -15.41
CA HIS A 276 9.50 16.40 -16.43
C HIS A 276 8.11 16.91 -16.01
N GLY A 277 7.61 16.56 -14.84
CA GLY A 277 6.29 17.00 -14.38
C GLY A 277 6.28 18.21 -13.44
N LEU A 278 7.41 18.47 -12.79
CA LEU A 278 7.56 19.58 -11.84
C LEU A 278 8.65 20.49 -12.39
N GLY A 279 8.27 21.59 -12.99
CA GLY A 279 9.22 22.64 -13.45
C GLY A 279 10.00 23.21 -12.28
N GLY A 280 11.11 22.58 -11.92
CA GLY A 280 12.03 23.02 -10.88
C GLY A 280 12.77 21.83 -10.27
N ASP A 281 14.08 21.97 -10.12
CA ASP A 281 14.97 21.01 -9.46
C ASP A 281 14.49 20.65 -8.04
N GLN A 282 13.68 19.60 -7.93
CA GLN A 282 13.41 18.96 -6.64
C GLN A 282 14.12 17.62 -6.66
N HIS A 283 15.29 17.54 -6.03
CA HIS A 283 15.91 16.30 -5.60
C HIS A 283 15.03 15.72 -4.49
N ILE A 284 14.44 14.56 -4.72
CA ILE A 284 13.97 13.70 -3.65
C ILE A 284 15.15 12.74 -3.39
N GLU A 285 15.94 13.01 -2.36
CA GLU A 285 16.87 12.05 -1.77
C GLU A 285 16.11 11.07 -0.89
#